data_4641ee7bd5f6e223550bea21e74b0f6c
#
_entry.id   4641ee7bd5f6e223550bea21e74b0f6c
#
_cell.length_a   1.000
_cell.length_b   1.000
_cell.length_c   1.000
_cell.angle_alpha   90.00
_cell.angle_beta   90.00
_cell.angle_gamma   90.00
#
_symmetry.space_group_name_H-M   'P 1'
#
loop_
_entity.id
_entity.type
_entity.pdbx_description
1 polymer ?
#
loop_
_entity_poly.entity_id
_entity_poly.type
_entity_poly.pdbx_seq_one_letter_code
_entity_poly.pdbx_strand_id
1 'polypeptide(L)'
;PELSRSAPARLLLENLQIAHGDTGAIKSLGKVWVEEKLCAFLDRYGEDELNRLRDLANKCAITLNMQREAKMLDFIVGSILSTQPIKNLDSPRAIAHAKIEPFDNHRMTLFHSLANYLQRCELIPSSYSYNTQGWRNLSFYESYFSNYIEGTEFEIDEAEKIVFEKTMINNRHQDSHDVLSVFGVVSDYSEMCVVPSSPEELINLLKERHALIMSERPEKRPGEFKIEPNKAGDTSFVLPEHVKGTFTQAFPIYQSLPAGLPRAIFMQFLVAEVHPHDDGNGRLSRIMLNAELVANEEHKVIIPTVHRESYLNGLRQATRSGKFRTLTKVFANMQAYTASIDWSDYGEVRETLERHMADKLPDQGIATFNREIAKHKISLPAG
;
A
#
# COMPACT_ATOMS: atom_id res chain seq x y z
N PRO A 1 25.34 18.86 -35.63
CA PRO A 1 26.19 18.71 -34.48
C PRO A 1 25.68 17.55 -33.62
N GLU A 2 26.52 16.53 -33.41
CA GLU A 2 26.22 15.45 -32.46
C GLU A 2 26.18 16.03 -31.05
N LEU A 3 25.04 15.89 -30.36
CA LEU A 3 24.89 16.23 -28.96
C LEU A 3 25.57 15.16 -28.10
N SER A 4 26.73 15.45 -27.53
CA SER A 4 27.38 14.54 -26.57
C SER A 4 26.76 14.70 -25.18
N ARG A 5 26.50 13.58 -24.51
CA ARG A 5 25.97 13.55 -23.17
C ARG A 5 27.08 13.81 -22.16
N SER A 6 26.85 14.73 -21.21
CA SER A 6 27.81 14.98 -20.12
C SER A 6 28.08 13.70 -19.31
N ALA A 7 29.34 13.48 -18.92
CA ALA A 7 29.66 12.40 -17.98
C ALA A 7 28.95 12.63 -16.61
N PRO A 8 28.56 11.55 -15.89
CA PRO A 8 27.78 11.67 -14.66
C PRO A 8 28.35 12.67 -13.65
N ALA A 9 29.64 12.66 -13.41
CA ALA A 9 30.34 13.57 -12.51
C ALA A 9 30.19 15.05 -12.91
N ARG A 10 30.37 15.34 -14.20
CA ARG A 10 30.20 16.69 -14.75
C ARG A 10 28.73 17.12 -14.71
N LEU A 11 27.80 16.22 -15.02
CA LEU A 11 26.37 16.49 -14.99
C LEU A 11 25.90 16.93 -13.59
N LEU A 12 26.41 16.32 -12.53
CA LEU A 12 26.09 16.69 -11.15
C LEU A 12 26.58 18.12 -10.85
N LEU A 13 27.82 18.45 -11.21
CA LEU A 13 28.37 19.80 -11.00
C LEU A 13 27.60 20.87 -11.77
N GLU A 14 27.32 20.63 -13.05
CA GLU A 14 26.56 21.57 -13.91
C GLU A 14 25.16 21.87 -13.34
N ASN A 15 24.52 20.91 -12.69
CA ASN A 15 23.20 21.11 -12.10
C ASN A 15 23.22 21.72 -10.69
N LEU A 16 24.38 21.82 -10.05
CA LEU A 16 24.57 22.62 -8.82
C LEU A 16 24.88 24.09 -9.11
N GLN A 17 25.24 24.43 -10.34
CA GLN A 17 25.44 25.83 -10.76
C GLN A 17 24.10 26.58 -10.82
N ILE A 18 24.09 27.83 -10.30
CA ILE A 18 22.98 28.75 -10.53
C ILE A 18 23.25 29.45 -11.88
N ALA A 19 22.78 28.84 -12.97
CA ALA A 19 22.93 29.40 -14.30
C ALA A 19 21.58 29.99 -14.75
N HIS A 20 21.59 31.29 -15.06
CA HIS A 20 20.45 31.97 -15.66
C HIS A 20 20.60 32.03 -17.18
N GLY A 21 19.52 31.81 -17.92
CA GLY A 21 19.47 32.06 -19.38
C GLY A 21 19.27 33.54 -19.68
N ASP A 22 19.41 33.90 -20.95
CA ASP A 22 19.18 35.28 -21.43
C ASP A 22 17.76 35.82 -21.17
N THR A 23 16.82 34.91 -20.88
CA THR A 23 15.42 35.21 -20.51
C THR A 23 15.17 35.17 -19.00
N GLY A 24 16.22 35.02 -18.17
CA GLY A 24 16.10 34.87 -16.72
C GLY A 24 15.67 33.45 -16.27
N ALA A 25 15.42 32.51 -17.20
CA ALA A 25 15.07 31.13 -16.86
C ALA A 25 16.29 30.39 -16.29
N ILE A 26 16.06 29.59 -15.22
CA ILE A 26 17.09 28.76 -14.60
C ILE A 26 17.38 27.59 -15.55
N LYS A 27 18.64 27.40 -15.92
CA LYS A 27 19.11 26.34 -16.85
C LYS A 27 19.54 25.07 -16.13
N SER A 28 19.72 25.10 -14.80
CA SER A 28 20.08 23.94 -13.97
C SER A 28 18.85 23.33 -13.29
N LEU A 29 18.88 22.04 -13.05
CA LEU A 29 17.80 21.32 -12.33
C LEU A 29 17.88 21.49 -10.81
N GLY A 30 18.98 22.07 -10.31
CA GLY A 30 19.14 22.47 -8.93
C GLY A 30 19.54 21.34 -7.96
N LYS A 31 19.73 21.76 -6.71
CA LYS A 31 20.28 20.93 -5.63
C LYS A 31 19.40 19.72 -5.31
N VAL A 32 18.09 19.88 -5.21
CA VAL A 32 17.14 18.78 -4.92
C VAL A 32 17.27 17.66 -5.96
N TRP A 33 17.35 18.02 -7.23
CA TRP A 33 17.53 17.03 -8.30
C TRP A 33 18.86 16.28 -8.17
N VAL A 34 19.95 16.98 -7.80
CA VAL A 34 21.26 16.35 -7.56
C VAL A 34 21.18 15.36 -6.39
N GLU A 35 20.56 15.76 -5.28
CA GLU A 35 20.33 14.89 -4.12
C GLU A 35 19.57 13.63 -4.50
N GLU A 36 18.47 13.74 -5.26
CA GLU A 36 17.69 12.61 -5.77
C GLU A 36 18.53 11.66 -6.64
N LYS A 37 19.39 12.20 -7.50
CA LYS A 37 20.28 11.41 -8.36
C LYS A 37 21.37 10.68 -7.57
N LEU A 38 21.92 11.32 -6.54
CA LEU A 38 22.91 10.70 -5.67
C LEU A 38 22.31 9.56 -4.84
N CYS A 39 21.10 9.74 -4.30
CA CYS A 39 20.37 8.67 -3.61
C CYS A 39 20.07 7.49 -4.55
N ALA A 40 19.56 7.76 -5.77
CA ALA A 40 19.32 6.71 -6.75
C ALA A 40 20.61 5.98 -7.18
N PHE A 41 21.74 6.67 -7.19
CA PHE A 41 23.03 6.08 -7.48
C PHE A 41 23.52 5.21 -6.30
N LEU A 42 23.37 5.70 -5.07
CA LEU A 42 23.69 4.97 -3.85
C LEU A 42 22.89 3.65 -3.76
N ASP A 43 21.55 3.72 -3.96
CA ASP A 43 20.68 2.53 -3.94
C ASP A 43 21.05 1.47 -4.98
N ARG A 44 21.58 1.91 -6.14
CA ARG A 44 21.90 1.01 -7.24
C ARG A 44 23.32 0.44 -7.17
N TYR A 45 24.27 1.24 -6.73
CA TYR A 45 25.70 0.91 -6.87
C TYR A 45 26.44 0.86 -5.54
N GLY A 46 25.82 1.27 -4.44
CA GLY A 46 26.39 1.28 -3.10
C GLY A 46 27.32 2.46 -2.81
N GLU A 47 27.79 2.50 -1.56
CA GLU A 47 28.57 3.60 -0.99
C GLU A 47 29.95 3.79 -1.67
N ASP A 48 30.65 2.70 -1.96
CA ASP A 48 31.97 2.77 -2.58
C ASP A 48 31.93 3.43 -3.96
N GLU A 49 30.93 3.11 -4.77
CA GLU A 49 30.76 3.71 -6.09
C GLU A 49 30.29 5.16 -5.99
N LEU A 50 29.46 5.51 -4.99
CA LEU A 50 29.09 6.90 -4.71
C LEU A 50 30.32 7.73 -4.35
N ASN A 51 31.21 7.23 -3.50
CA ASN A 51 32.46 7.89 -3.15
C ASN A 51 33.38 8.05 -4.38
N ARG A 52 33.50 7.04 -5.22
CA ARG A 52 34.25 7.13 -6.50
C ARG A 52 33.67 8.22 -7.44
N LEU A 53 32.34 8.29 -7.55
CA LEU A 53 31.69 9.32 -8.35
C LEU A 53 31.96 10.73 -7.81
N ARG A 54 31.95 10.92 -6.49
CA ARG A 54 32.32 12.16 -5.82
C ARG A 54 33.77 12.55 -6.12
N ASP A 55 34.70 11.61 -6.01
CA ASP A 55 36.12 11.84 -6.27
C ASP A 55 36.40 12.20 -7.76
N LEU A 56 35.66 11.58 -8.68
CA LEU A 56 35.69 11.95 -10.10
C LEU A 56 35.14 13.39 -10.33
N ALA A 57 34.06 13.76 -9.63
CA ALA A 57 33.50 15.11 -9.72
C ALA A 57 34.51 16.15 -9.20
N ASN A 58 35.19 15.88 -8.09
CA ASN A 58 36.25 16.73 -7.55
C ASN A 58 37.40 16.95 -8.55
N LYS A 59 37.83 15.88 -9.24
CA LYS A 59 38.83 15.98 -10.31
C LYS A 59 38.33 16.80 -11.51
N CYS A 60 37.10 16.57 -11.95
CA CYS A 60 36.47 17.35 -13.03
C CYS A 60 36.35 18.82 -12.67
N ALA A 61 36.03 19.14 -11.43
CA ALA A 61 35.82 20.49 -10.96
C ALA A 61 37.09 21.39 -11.11
N ILE A 62 38.27 20.81 -10.98
CA ILE A 62 39.55 21.53 -11.18
C ILE A 62 39.64 22.00 -12.64
N THR A 63 39.38 21.12 -13.59
CA THR A 63 39.48 21.42 -15.02
C THR A 63 38.37 22.39 -15.47
N LEU A 64 37.19 22.29 -14.86
CA LEU A 64 35.99 23.06 -15.23
C LEU A 64 35.88 24.40 -14.44
N ASN A 65 36.78 24.67 -13.50
CA ASN A 65 36.73 25.81 -12.59
C ASN A 65 35.42 25.85 -11.76
N MET A 66 35.00 24.67 -11.24
CA MET A 66 33.73 24.48 -10.52
C MET A 66 33.97 24.03 -9.05
N GLN A 67 34.97 24.59 -8.38
CA GLN A 67 35.35 24.17 -7.02
C GLN A 67 34.26 24.44 -5.98
N ARG A 68 33.43 25.46 -6.19
CA ARG A 68 32.30 25.77 -5.31
C ARG A 68 31.24 24.68 -5.36
N GLU A 69 30.90 24.22 -6.55
CA GLU A 69 29.93 23.15 -6.81
C GLU A 69 30.45 21.84 -6.29
N ALA A 70 31.77 21.55 -6.44
CA ALA A 70 32.38 20.35 -5.89
C ALA A 70 32.31 20.32 -4.35
N LYS A 71 32.58 21.41 -3.67
CA LYS A 71 32.40 21.51 -2.21
C LYS A 71 30.95 21.29 -1.79
N MET A 72 30.00 21.82 -2.55
CA MET A 72 28.57 21.59 -2.29
C MET A 72 28.23 20.10 -2.48
N LEU A 73 28.76 19.45 -3.52
CA LEU A 73 28.57 18.02 -3.77
C LEU A 73 29.16 17.16 -2.62
N ASP A 74 30.37 17.51 -2.13
CA ASP A 74 30.98 16.85 -0.98
C ASP A 74 30.10 16.95 0.27
N PHE A 75 29.53 18.10 0.53
CA PHE A 75 28.57 18.29 1.62
C PHE A 75 27.32 17.45 1.46
N ILE A 76 26.76 17.39 0.26
CA ILE A 76 25.55 16.59 -0.02
C ILE A 76 25.86 15.11 0.18
N VAL A 77 26.92 14.59 -0.43
CA VAL A 77 27.32 13.16 -0.29
C VAL A 77 27.61 12.83 1.17
N GLY A 78 28.40 13.68 1.87
CA GLY A 78 28.69 13.47 3.29
C GLY A 78 27.43 13.51 4.17
N SER A 79 26.44 14.34 3.84
CA SER A 79 25.17 14.37 4.57
C SER A 79 24.32 13.12 4.28
N ILE A 80 24.25 12.64 3.04
CA ILE A 80 23.55 11.41 2.67
C ILE A 80 24.17 10.20 3.38
N LEU A 81 25.50 10.16 3.50
CA LEU A 81 26.25 9.12 4.19
C LEU A 81 26.40 9.35 5.71
N SER A 82 25.63 10.26 6.28
CA SER A 82 25.62 10.58 7.73
C SER A 82 26.96 11.05 8.32
N THR A 83 27.91 11.48 7.48
CA THR A 83 29.20 12.04 7.91
C THR A 83 29.20 13.57 8.03
N GLN A 84 28.11 14.22 7.60
CA GLN A 84 27.87 15.67 7.65
C GLN A 84 26.44 15.98 8.16
N PRO A 85 26.16 17.22 8.65
CA PRO A 85 24.84 17.54 9.18
C PRO A 85 23.72 17.45 8.16
N ILE A 86 22.62 16.77 8.52
CA ILE A 86 21.41 16.57 7.70
C ILE A 86 20.74 17.90 7.27
N LYS A 87 20.86 18.96 8.07
CA LYS A 87 20.30 20.31 7.76
C LYS A 87 20.74 20.89 6.41
N ASN A 88 21.72 20.28 5.77
CA ASN A 88 22.21 20.67 4.45
C ASN A 88 21.51 19.97 3.30
N LEU A 89 20.54 19.09 3.58
CA LEU A 89 19.75 18.38 2.58
C LEU A 89 18.35 19.00 2.46
N ASP A 90 17.86 19.08 1.23
CA ASP A 90 16.53 19.63 0.89
C ASP A 90 15.59 18.53 0.37
N SER A 91 16.11 17.45 -0.24
CA SER A 91 15.31 16.32 -0.71
C SER A 91 14.85 15.44 0.45
N PRO A 92 13.53 15.09 0.54
CA PRO A 92 13.02 14.13 1.52
C PRO A 92 13.74 12.78 1.45
N ARG A 93 14.09 12.32 0.25
CA ARG A 93 14.83 11.07 0.05
C ARG A 93 16.25 11.15 0.62
N ALA A 94 16.96 12.24 0.37
CA ALA A 94 18.31 12.42 0.90
C ALA A 94 18.31 12.53 2.43
N ILE A 95 17.30 13.20 3.01
CA ILE A 95 17.09 13.28 4.46
C ILE A 95 16.80 11.87 5.05
N ALA A 96 16.00 11.04 4.37
CA ALA A 96 15.70 9.69 4.80
C ALA A 96 16.96 8.81 4.79
N HIS A 97 17.76 8.87 3.72
CA HIS A 97 19.06 8.17 3.67
C HIS A 97 19.98 8.60 4.81
N ALA A 98 20.10 9.90 5.04
CA ALA A 98 20.92 10.44 6.13
C ALA A 98 20.44 10.01 7.53
N LYS A 99 19.16 9.69 7.69
CA LYS A 99 18.56 9.13 8.90
C LYS A 99 18.65 7.60 8.97
N ILE A 100 19.21 6.97 7.94
CA ILE A 100 19.23 5.50 7.79
C ILE A 100 17.81 4.92 7.71
N GLU A 101 16.92 5.63 7.02
CA GLU A 101 15.53 5.24 6.75
C GLU A 101 15.24 5.31 5.24
N PRO A 102 15.92 4.50 4.40
CA PRO A 102 15.71 4.51 2.96
C PRO A 102 14.28 4.10 2.60
N PHE A 103 13.77 4.56 1.46
CA PHE A 103 12.42 4.24 0.98
C PHE A 103 12.38 3.95 -0.52
N ASP A 104 11.34 3.27 -0.98
CA ASP A 104 11.12 2.95 -2.40
C ASP A 104 10.52 4.14 -3.15
N ASN A 105 11.36 4.85 -3.90
CA ASN A 105 10.93 6.03 -4.66
C ASN A 105 9.97 5.70 -5.81
N HIS A 106 10.06 4.51 -6.39
CA HIS A 106 9.12 4.10 -7.43
C HIS A 106 7.72 3.92 -6.85
N ARG A 107 7.62 3.27 -5.69
CA ARG A 107 6.34 3.12 -4.98
C ARG A 107 5.79 4.48 -4.51
N MET A 108 6.65 5.39 -4.06
CA MET A 108 6.20 6.75 -3.71
C MET A 108 5.55 7.48 -4.89
N THR A 109 6.13 7.37 -6.10
CA THR A 109 5.52 7.93 -7.32
C THR A 109 4.12 7.34 -7.58
N LEU A 110 3.98 6.02 -7.37
CA LEU A 110 2.71 5.32 -7.53
C LEU A 110 1.66 5.77 -6.50
N PHE A 111 2.07 5.95 -5.24
CA PHE A 111 1.20 6.45 -4.16
C PHE A 111 0.73 7.88 -4.41
N HIS A 112 1.61 8.77 -4.83
CA HIS A 112 1.20 10.13 -5.25
C HIS A 112 0.19 10.09 -6.42
N SER A 113 0.42 9.21 -7.40
CA SER A 113 -0.48 9.07 -8.54
C SER A 113 -1.86 8.56 -8.13
N LEU A 114 -1.92 7.58 -7.21
CA LEU A 114 -3.18 7.08 -6.65
C LEU A 114 -3.91 8.18 -5.85
N ALA A 115 -3.20 8.90 -4.99
CA ALA A 115 -3.79 9.97 -4.20
C ALA A 115 -4.40 11.07 -5.10
N ASN A 116 -3.66 11.51 -6.11
CA ASN A 116 -4.16 12.47 -7.10
C ASN A 116 -5.40 11.95 -7.87
N TYR A 117 -5.47 10.65 -8.12
CA TYR A 117 -6.64 10.04 -8.74
C TYR A 117 -7.83 10.04 -7.77
N LEU A 118 -7.64 9.57 -6.53
CA LEU A 118 -8.69 9.48 -5.52
C LEU A 118 -9.28 10.85 -5.13
N GLN A 119 -8.46 11.90 -5.08
CA GLN A 119 -8.92 13.27 -4.83
C GLN A 119 -9.88 13.80 -5.91
N ARG A 120 -9.84 13.23 -7.13
CA ARG A 120 -10.76 13.59 -8.23
C ARG A 120 -12.00 12.69 -8.30
N CYS A 121 -12.06 11.65 -7.45
CA CYS A 121 -13.21 10.75 -7.41
C CYS A 121 -14.32 11.32 -6.51
N GLU A 122 -15.53 11.36 -7.03
CA GLU A 122 -16.73 11.65 -6.24
C GLU A 122 -17.26 10.33 -5.66
N LEU A 123 -16.64 9.85 -4.59
CA LEU A 123 -17.07 8.64 -3.88
C LEU A 123 -18.14 9.03 -2.84
N ILE A 124 -19.31 8.43 -2.97
CA ILE A 124 -20.44 8.71 -2.08
C ILE A 124 -20.30 7.80 -0.86
N PRO A 125 -20.17 8.36 0.36
CA PRO A 125 -20.11 7.57 1.57
C PRO A 125 -21.38 6.73 1.77
N SER A 126 -21.22 5.48 2.18
CA SER A 126 -22.32 4.63 2.61
C SER A 126 -22.33 4.60 4.14
N SER A 127 -23.30 5.29 4.74
CA SER A 127 -23.41 5.39 6.20
C SER A 127 -23.64 4.03 6.84
N TYR A 128 -22.97 3.81 7.97
CA TYR A 128 -23.05 2.61 8.75
C TYR A 128 -24.30 2.56 9.65
N SER A 129 -24.95 1.41 9.69
CA SER A 129 -26.07 1.14 10.59
C SER A 129 -26.20 -0.36 10.89
N TYR A 130 -25.32 -0.91 11.74
CA TYR A 130 -25.45 -2.31 12.17
C TYR A 130 -25.86 -2.41 13.63
N ASN A 131 -26.73 -3.37 13.94
CA ASN A 131 -26.88 -3.87 15.30
C ASN A 131 -25.76 -4.90 15.58
N THR A 132 -25.65 -5.35 16.83
CA THR A 132 -24.60 -6.31 17.26
C THR A 132 -24.62 -7.60 16.42
N GLN A 133 -25.80 -8.09 16.09
CA GLN A 133 -25.92 -9.32 15.27
C GLN A 133 -25.49 -9.09 13.82
N GLY A 134 -25.93 -8.00 13.22
CA GLY A 134 -25.52 -7.62 11.86
C GLY A 134 -24.01 -7.39 11.75
N TRP A 135 -23.39 -6.78 12.76
CA TRP A 135 -21.94 -6.64 12.83
C TRP A 135 -21.24 -8.00 12.85
N ARG A 136 -21.72 -8.94 13.68
CA ARG A 136 -21.15 -10.28 13.79
C ARG A 136 -21.29 -11.06 12.48
N ASN A 137 -22.46 -11.00 11.84
CA ASN A 137 -22.74 -11.68 10.57
C ASN A 137 -21.87 -11.15 9.44
N LEU A 138 -21.75 -9.84 9.31
CA LEU A 138 -20.86 -9.21 8.33
C LEU A 138 -19.41 -9.59 8.57
N SER A 139 -18.95 -9.56 9.82
CA SER A 139 -17.56 -9.92 10.18
C SER A 139 -17.24 -11.38 9.87
N PHE A 140 -18.22 -12.29 9.97
CA PHE A 140 -18.05 -13.66 9.51
C PHE A 140 -17.75 -13.73 8.01
N TYR A 141 -18.55 -13.09 7.18
CA TYR A 141 -18.36 -13.10 5.73
C TYR A 141 -17.13 -12.30 5.31
N GLU A 142 -16.76 -11.24 6.03
CA GLU A 142 -15.49 -10.53 5.83
C GLU A 142 -14.30 -11.48 6.02
N SER A 143 -14.27 -12.21 7.12
CA SER A 143 -13.23 -13.21 7.38
C SER A 143 -13.23 -14.33 6.35
N TYR A 144 -14.39 -14.91 6.07
CA TYR A 144 -14.56 -16.00 5.11
C TYR A 144 -13.99 -15.63 3.73
N PHE A 145 -14.51 -14.56 3.11
CA PHE A 145 -14.07 -14.14 1.79
C PHE A 145 -12.62 -13.66 1.77
N SER A 146 -12.18 -12.98 2.83
CA SER A 146 -10.80 -12.51 2.91
C SER A 146 -9.79 -13.66 2.92
N ASN A 147 -10.07 -14.75 3.61
CA ASN A 147 -9.23 -15.94 3.63
C ASN A 147 -9.32 -16.71 2.31
N TYR A 148 -10.50 -16.79 1.71
CA TYR A 148 -10.69 -17.44 0.42
C TYR A 148 -9.85 -16.81 -0.69
N ILE A 149 -9.72 -15.48 -0.70
CA ILE A 149 -8.86 -14.76 -1.66
C ILE A 149 -7.41 -15.24 -1.56
N GLU A 150 -6.93 -15.56 -0.37
CA GLU A 150 -5.54 -16.00 -0.13
C GLU A 150 -5.35 -17.52 -0.32
N GLY A 151 -6.39 -18.24 -0.74
CA GLY A 151 -6.32 -19.68 -1.00
C GLY A 151 -6.65 -20.55 0.21
N THR A 152 -7.11 -19.98 1.32
CA THR A 152 -7.69 -20.72 2.44
C THR A 152 -9.17 -21.00 2.13
N GLU A 153 -9.41 -22.04 1.36
CA GLU A 153 -10.73 -22.39 0.83
C GLU A 153 -11.43 -23.38 1.75
N PHE A 154 -12.55 -22.96 2.34
CA PHE A 154 -13.48 -23.79 3.10
C PHE A 154 -14.87 -23.66 2.49
N GLU A 155 -15.71 -24.72 2.65
CA GLU A 155 -17.15 -24.55 2.47
C GLU A 155 -17.71 -23.67 3.57
N ILE A 156 -18.82 -22.96 3.31
CA ILE A 156 -19.42 -22.04 4.29
C ILE A 156 -19.73 -22.77 5.60
N ASP A 157 -20.30 -23.99 5.53
CA ASP A 157 -20.63 -24.79 6.71
C ASP A 157 -19.40 -25.17 7.56
N GLU A 158 -18.23 -25.35 6.94
CA GLU A 158 -16.97 -25.58 7.64
C GLU A 158 -16.50 -24.30 8.34
N ALA A 159 -16.57 -23.15 7.64
CA ALA A 159 -16.22 -21.85 8.21
C ALA A 159 -17.14 -21.46 9.37
N GLU A 160 -18.43 -21.78 9.32
CA GLU A 160 -19.39 -21.62 10.42
C GLU A 160 -18.95 -22.39 11.67
N LYS A 161 -18.57 -23.67 11.52
CA LYS A 161 -18.07 -24.50 12.62
C LYS A 161 -16.79 -23.92 13.22
N ILE A 162 -15.88 -23.44 12.38
CA ILE A 162 -14.63 -22.81 12.83
C ILE A 162 -14.95 -21.57 13.67
N VAL A 163 -15.78 -20.67 13.17
CA VAL A 163 -15.99 -19.35 13.77
C VAL A 163 -16.98 -19.41 14.94
N PHE A 164 -18.11 -20.08 14.79
CA PHE A 164 -19.18 -20.04 15.77
C PHE A 164 -19.10 -21.17 16.82
N GLU A 165 -18.58 -22.34 16.42
CA GLU A 165 -18.42 -23.49 17.31
C GLU A 165 -16.98 -23.68 17.80
N LYS A 166 -16.01 -22.86 17.27
CA LYS A 166 -14.56 -22.97 17.55
C LYS A 166 -14.01 -24.38 17.27
N THR A 167 -14.56 -25.04 16.26
CA THR A 167 -14.17 -26.40 15.84
C THR A 167 -13.15 -26.31 14.72
N MET A 168 -11.93 -26.78 14.97
CA MET A 168 -10.89 -26.86 13.96
C MET A 168 -11.12 -28.01 13.01
N ILE A 169 -10.95 -27.78 11.71
CA ILE A 169 -11.11 -28.83 10.69
C ILE A 169 -9.87 -29.75 10.70
N ASN A 170 -10.12 -31.05 10.71
CA ASN A 170 -9.06 -32.07 10.74
C ASN A 170 -8.07 -31.88 9.58
N ASN A 171 -6.77 -31.96 9.90
CA ASN A 171 -5.64 -31.77 8.97
C ASN A 171 -5.53 -30.36 8.34
N ARG A 172 -6.34 -29.38 8.82
CA ARG A 172 -6.33 -27.99 8.34
C ARG A 172 -6.33 -27.00 9.53
N HIS A 173 -5.50 -27.29 10.54
CA HIS A 173 -5.47 -26.53 11.79
C HIS A 173 -5.08 -25.08 11.57
N GLN A 174 -3.98 -24.85 10.84
CA GLN A 174 -3.50 -23.48 10.55
C GLN A 174 -4.49 -22.71 9.69
N ASP A 175 -5.08 -23.35 8.67
CA ASP A 175 -6.09 -22.70 7.84
C ASP A 175 -7.34 -22.34 8.64
N SER A 176 -7.80 -23.23 9.52
CA SER A 176 -8.94 -22.97 10.43
C SER A 176 -8.64 -21.80 11.36
N HIS A 177 -7.41 -21.75 11.88
CA HIS A 177 -6.97 -20.65 12.71
C HIS A 177 -6.90 -19.33 11.92
N ASP A 178 -6.47 -19.34 10.67
CA ASP A 178 -6.43 -18.13 9.83
C ASP A 178 -7.83 -17.50 9.71
N VAL A 179 -8.88 -18.33 9.51
CA VAL A 179 -10.27 -17.83 9.47
C VAL A 179 -10.70 -17.30 10.83
N LEU A 180 -10.43 -18.03 11.91
CA LEU A 180 -10.83 -17.66 13.27
C LEU A 180 -10.13 -16.38 13.74
N SER A 181 -8.85 -16.24 13.47
CA SER A 181 -8.06 -15.07 13.91
C SER A 181 -8.45 -13.79 13.15
N VAL A 182 -8.67 -13.88 11.84
CA VAL A 182 -9.22 -12.74 11.08
C VAL A 182 -10.59 -12.35 11.62
N PHE A 183 -11.49 -13.35 11.86
CA PHE A 183 -12.79 -13.06 12.47
C PHE A 183 -12.64 -12.37 13.83
N GLY A 184 -11.71 -12.81 14.67
CA GLY A 184 -11.43 -12.21 15.98
C GLY A 184 -11.13 -10.72 15.88
N VAL A 185 -10.28 -10.33 14.94
CA VAL A 185 -9.92 -8.92 14.70
C VAL A 185 -11.11 -8.14 14.13
N VAL A 186 -11.72 -8.62 13.04
CA VAL A 186 -12.75 -7.83 12.32
C VAL A 186 -14.10 -7.79 13.01
N SER A 187 -14.35 -8.68 13.99
CA SER A 187 -15.56 -8.66 14.81
C SER A 187 -15.45 -7.79 16.06
N ASP A 188 -14.25 -7.42 16.47
CA ASP A 188 -14.04 -6.46 17.54
C ASP A 188 -14.22 -5.02 17.01
N TYR A 189 -15.35 -4.43 17.37
CA TYR A 189 -15.68 -3.06 16.91
C TYR A 189 -14.66 -2.03 17.43
N SER A 190 -14.19 -2.19 18.67
CA SER A 190 -13.22 -1.25 19.24
C SER A 190 -11.87 -1.32 18.53
N GLU A 191 -11.41 -2.52 18.16
CA GLU A 191 -10.21 -2.73 17.36
C GLU A 191 -10.36 -2.13 15.95
N MET A 192 -11.52 -2.32 15.33
CA MET A 192 -11.79 -1.81 13.98
C MET A 192 -11.99 -0.28 13.92
N CYS A 193 -12.20 0.39 15.05
CA CYS A 193 -12.21 1.85 15.12
C CYS A 193 -10.79 2.45 15.21
N VAL A 194 -9.74 1.64 15.41
CA VAL A 194 -8.36 2.14 15.54
C VAL A 194 -7.75 2.38 14.18
N VAL A 195 -7.41 3.63 13.89
CA VAL A 195 -6.66 4.06 12.71
C VAL A 195 -5.43 4.86 13.12
N PRO A 196 -4.34 4.81 12.36
CA PRO A 196 -3.09 5.46 12.76
C PRO A 196 -3.17 6.98 12.60
N SER A 197 -2.62 7.72 13.55
CA SER A 197 -2.46 9.18 13.53
C SER A 197 -1.02 9.64 13.21
N SER A 198 -0.06 8.69 13.25
CA SER A 198 1.36 8.92 12.93
C SER A 198 1.98 7.74 12.16
N PRO A 199 3.13 7.95 11.49
CA PRO A 199 3.85 6.85 10.84
C PRO A 199 4.24 5.73 11.81
N GLU A 200 4.62 6.07 13.03
CA GLU A 200 4.99 5.12 14.07
C GLU A 200 3.80 4.28 14.50
N GLU A 201 2.63 4.91 14.69
CA GLU A 201 1.38 4.20 15.00
C GLU A 201 0.97 3.29 13.85
N LEU A 202 1.12 3.72 12.58
CA LEU A 202 0.87 2.85 11.42
C LEU A 202 1.74 1.59 11.48
N ILE A 203 3.04 1.76 11.69
CA ILE A 203 4.00 0.65 11.77
C ILE A 203 3.65 -0.31 12.91
N ASN A 204 3.31 0.21 14.07
CA ASN A 204 2.94 -0.60 15.24
C ASN A 204 1.62 -1.35 15.00
N LEU A 205 0.59 -0.66 14.51
CA LEU A 205 -0.71 -1.26 14.22
C LEU A 205 -0.64 -2.38 13.17
N LEU A 206 0.18 -2.20 12.12
CA LEU A 206 0.44 -3.25 11.14
C LEU A 206 1.06 -4.49 11.79
N LYS A 207 2.05 -4.32 12.66
CA LYS A 207 2.71 -5.41 13.37
C LYS A 207 1.77 -6.11 14.35
N GLU A 208 1.01 -5.36 15.14
CA GLU A 208 0.05 -5.90 16.10
C GLU A 208 -1.04 -6.71 15.42
N ARG A 209 -1.70 -6.17 14.40
CA ARG A 209 -2.73 -6.88 13.63
C ARG A 209 -2.17 -8.10 12.90
N HIS A 210 -0.98 -7.99 12.33
CA HIS A 210 -0.31 -9.11 11.71
C HIS A 210 0.01 -10.22 12.72
N ALA A 211 0.49 -9.88 13.91
CA ALA A 211 0.75 -10.86 14.98
C ALA A 211 -0.50 -11.63 15.36
N LEU A 212 -1.67 -10.96 15.42
CA LEU A 212 -2.94 -11.60 15.73
C LEU A 212 -3.37 -12.58 14.65
N ILE A 213 -3.37 -12.16 13.37
CA ILE A 213 -3.90 -12.99 12.27
C ILE A 213 -2.95 -14.12 11.84
N MET A 214 -1.68 -14.08 12.24
CA MET A 214 -0.65 -15.07 11.87
C MET A 214 -0.12 -15.86 13.06
N SER A 215 -0.73 -15.79 14.24
CA SER A 215 -0.21 -16.34 15.50
C SER A 215 0.07 -17.85 15.46
N GLU A 216 -0.67 -18.63 14.66
CA GLU A 216 -0.43 -20.08 14.50
C GLU A 216 0.51 -20.44 13.33
N ARG A 217 1.18 -19.42 12.76
CA ARG A 217 2.19 -19.59 11.72
C ARG A 217 3.54 -18.98 12.14
N PRO A 218 4.19 -19.54 13.19
CA PRO A 218 5.41 -18.97 13.75
C PRO A 218 6.55 -18.88 12.72
N GLU A 219 6.58 -19.76 11.72
CA GLU A 219 7.53 -19.74 10.61
C GLU A 219 7.39 -18.50 9.72
N LYS A 220 6.26 -17.80 9.78
CA LYS A 220 5.99 -16.54 9.08
C LYS A 220 6.28 -15.30 9.92
N ARG A 221 6.89 -15.48 11.09
CA ARG A 221 7.30 -14.41 12.01
C ARG A 221 6.18 -13.40 12.31
N PRO A 222 5.11 -13.81 13.02
CA PRO A 222 3.99 -12.94 13.34
C PRO A 222 4.43 -11.62 13.97
N GLY A 223 3.94 -10.49 13.45
CA GLY A 223 4.27 -9.16 13.94
C GLY A 223 5.60 -8.57 13.47
N GLU A 224 6.42 -9.36 12.74
CA GLU A 224 7.71 -8.87 12.27
C GLU A 224 7.67 -8.52 10.78
N PHE A 225 8.37 -7.46 10.40
CA PHE A 225 8.59 -7.17 8.98
C PHE A 225 9.54 -8.19 8.36
N LYS A 226 9.38 -8.41 7.06
CA LYS A 226 10.21 -9.32 6.27
C LYS A 226 11.69 -8.92 6.33
N ILE A 227 12.57 -9.93 6.30
CA ILE A 227 14.02 -9.76 6.20
C ILE A 227 14.56 -10.14 4.83
N GLU A 228 13.75 -10.86 4.03
CA GLU A 228 14.09 -11.24 2.67
C GLU A 228 13.12 -10.58 1.68
N PRO A 229 13.59 -10.27 0.45
CA PRO A 229 12.72 -9.77 -0.61
C PRO A 229 11.62 -10.78 -0.95
N ASN A 230 10.39 -10.29 -1.13
CA ASN A 230 9.27 -11.13 -1.54
C ASN A 230 8.67 -10.66 -2.88
N LYS A 231 7.94 -11.56 -3.53
CA LYS A 231 7.28 -11.32 -4.82
C LYS A 231 5.98 -12.13 -4.96
N ALA A 232 5.08 -11.62 -5.79
CA ALA A 232 3.90 -12.36 -6.23
C ALA A 232 3.87 -12.41 -7.77
N GLY A 233 4.10 -13.60 -8.32
CA GLY A 233 4.32 -13.78 -9.76
C GLY A 233 5.48 -12.89 -10.23
N ASP A 234 5.21 -11.98 -11.18
CA ASP A 234 6.19 -11.05 -11.74
C ASP A 234 6.32 -9.73 -10.96
N THR A 235 5.56 -9.55 -9.89
CA THR A 235 5.60 -8.32 -9.09
C THR A 235 6.56 -8.49 -7.93
N SER A 236 7.67 -7.73 -7.93
CA SER A 236 8.56 -7.59 -6.77
C SER A 236 8.04 -6.47 -5.88
N PHE A 237 8.01 -6.70 -4.57
CA PHE A 237 7.57 -5.71 -3.59
C PHE A 237 8.73 -4.87 -3.04
N VAL A 238 8.43 -3.92 -2.16
CA VAL A 238 9.41 -3.07 -1.51
C VAL A 238 10.48 -3.93 -0.81
N LEU A 239 11.75 -3.54 -0.92
CA LEU A 239 12.85 -4.24 -0.26
C LEU A 239 12.74 -4.15 1.27
N PRO A 240 13.21 -5.15 2.03
CA PRO A 240 13.10 -5.16 3.49
C PRO A 240 13.58 -3.88 4.17
N GLU A 241 14.77 -3.39 3.78
CA GLU A 241 15.38 -2.17 4.30
C GLU A 241 14.59 -0.89 3.97
N HIS A 242 13.74 -0.91 2.94
CA HIS A 242 12.93 0.23 2.52
C HIS A 242 11.51 0.24 3.14
N VAL A 243 11.08 -0.83 3.80
CA VAL A 243 9.70 -0.97 4.31
C VAL A 243 9.34 0.17 5.24
N LYS A 244 10.14 0.39 6.29
CA LYS A 244 9.85 1.41 7.30
C LYS A 244 9.85 2.81 6.70
N GLY A 245 10.88 3.17 5.93
CA GLY A 245 10.98 4.49 5.30
C GLY A 245 9.87 4.74 4.29
N THR A 246 9.41 3.71 3.55
CA THR A 246 8.30 3.83 2.61
C THR A 246 6.99 4.14 3.34
N PHE A 247 6.68 3.48 4.45
CA PHE A 247 5.51 3.83 5.27
C PHE A 247 5.61 5.25 5.83
N THR A 248 6.77 5.62 6.38
CA THR A 248 7.01 6.95 6.94
C THR A 248 6.76 8.05 5.89
N GLN A 249 7.26 7.87 4.67
CA GLN A 249 7.10 8.84 3.59
C GLN A 249 5.70 8.84 2.96
N ALA A 250 5.01 7.69 2.93
CA ALA A 250 3.66 7.58 2.37
C ALA A 250 2.58 8.10 3.33
N PHE A 251 2.83 8.14 4.63
CA PHE A 251 1.85 8.53 5.63
C PHE A 251 1.27 9.95 5.44
N PRO A 252 2.06 10.99 5.14
CA PRO A 252 1.51 12.32 4.83
C PRO A 252 0.58 12.32 3.61
N ILE A 253 0.82 11.44 2.62
CA ILE A 253 -0.05 11.30 1.44
C ILE A 253 -1.39 10.72 1.87
N TYR A 254 -1.37 9.65 2.68
CA TYR A 254 -2.57 9.08 3.28
C TYR A 254 -3.38 10.11 4.05
N GLN A 255 -2.74 10.90 4.92
CA GLN A 255 -3.41 11.95 5.70
C GLN A 255 -4.04 13.06 4.84
N SER A 256 -3.46 13.35 3.67
CA SER A 256 -3.96 14.39 2.75
C SER A 256 -5.28 14.02 2.04
N LEU A 257 -5.68 12.75 2.10
CA LEU A 257 -6.91 12.26 1.46
C LEU A 257 -8.14 12.53 2.32
N PRO A 258 -9.32 12.70 1.69
CA PRO A 258 -10.58 12.68 2.42
C PRO A 258 -10.72 11.38 3.22
N ALA A 259 -11.21 11.49 4.45
CA ALA A 259 -11.52 10.33 5.28
C ALA A 259 -12.58 9.42 4.63
N GLY A 260 -12.71 8.19 5.13
CA GLY A 260 -13.61 7.18 4.56
C GLY A 260 -13.04 6.47 3.35
N LEU A 261 -13.88 6.14 2.38
CA LEU A 261 -13.53 5.25 1.26
C LEU A 261 -12.27 5.66 0.47
N PRO A 262 -12.01 6.96 0.16
CA PRO A 262 -10.77 7.34 -0.52
C PRO A 262 -9.51 6.96 0.25
N ARG A 263 -9.50 7.28 1.57
CA ARG A 263 -8.39 6.99 2.46
C ARG A 263 -8.24 5.48 2.71
N ALA A 264 -9.36 4.77 2.81
CA ALA A 264 -9.40 3.32 2.96
C ALA A 264 -8.80 2.59 1.75
N ILE A 265 -9.15 3.00 0.52
CA ILE A 265 -8.56 2.46 -0.71
C ILE A 265 -7.05 2.71 -0.76
N PHE A 266 -6.62 3.91 -0.39
CA PHE A 266 -5.20 4.23 -0.34
C PHE A 266 -4.45 3.36 0.68
N MET A 267 -4.98 3.21 1.88
CA MET A 267 -4.38 2.38 2.94
C MET A 267 -4.27 0.92 2.51
N GLN A 268 -5.31 0.37 1.91
CA GLN A 268 -5.29 -1.00 1.39
C GLN A 268 -4.19 -1.17 0.34
N PHE A 269 -4.13 -0.25 -0.62
CA PHE A 269 -3.13 -0.30 -1.69
C PHE A 269 -1.71 -0.10 -1.16
N LEU A 270 -1.52 0.83 -0.20
CA LEU A 270 -0.23 1.06 0.46
C LEU A 270 0.30 -0.23 1.11
N VAL A 271 -0.51 -0.91 1.91
CA VAL A 271 -0.10 -2.15 2.58
C VAL A 271 0.15 -3.27 1.58
N ALA A 272 -0.71 -3.42 0.57
CA ALA A 272 -0.55 -4.42 -0.48
C ALA A 272 0.73 -4.23 -1.31
N GLU A 273 1.10 -2.98 -1.62
CA GLU A 273 2.30 -2.65 -2.42
C GLU A 273 3.60 -2.70 -1.64
N VAL A 274 3.60 -2.25 -0.39
CA VAL A 274 4.79 -2.37 0.47
C VAL A 274 5.03 -3.83 0.80
N HIS A 275 3.97 -4.61 1.01
CA HIS A 275 4.01 -6.04 1.30
C HIS A 275 4.98 -6.36 2.43
N PRO A 276 4.75 -5.79 3.63
CA PRO A 276 5.78 -5.65 4.65
C PRO A 276 6.17 -6.94 5.37
N HIS A 277 5.36 -7.99 5.31
CA HIS A 277 5.56 -9.25 6.03
C HIS A 277 5.87 -10.41 5.08
N ASP A 278 6.27 -11.55 5.63
CA ASP A 278 6.57 -12.76 4.84
C ASP A 278 5.31 -13.37 4.21
N ASP A 279 4.16 -13.23 4.88
CA ASP A 279 2.83 -13.71 4.44
C ASP A 279 1.73 -12.86 5.09
N GLY A 280 0.44 -13.12 4.84
CA GLY A 280 -0.70 -12.45 5.48
C GLY A 280 -0.96 -11.00 5.04
N ASN A 281 -0.15 -10.44 4.14
CA ASN A 281 -0.25 -9.02 3.72
C ASN A 281 -1.59 -8.68 3.06
N GLY A 282 -2.16 -9.60 2.30
CA GLY A 282 -3.46 -9.39 1.65
C GLY A 282 -4.59 -9.29 2.67
N ARG A 283 -4.64 -10.21 3.65
CA ARG A 283 -5.61 -10.17 4.77
C ARG A 283 -5.45 -8.89 5.57
N LEU A 284 -4.22 -8.55 5.96
CA LEU A 284 -3.91 -7.33 6.69
C LEU A 284 -4.33 -6.07 5.91
N SER A 285 -4.07 -5.99 4.61
CA SER A 285 -4.45 -4.83 3.80
C SER A 285 -5.96 -4.59 3.76
N ARG A 286 -6.77 -5.66 3.73
CA ARG A 286 -8.24 -5.57 3.76
C ARG A 286 -8.77 -5.24 5.15
N ILE A 287 -8.14 -5.72 6.22
CA ILE A 287 -8.44 -5.29 7.60
C ILE A 287 -8.19 -3.78 7.75
N MET A 288 -7.06 -3.29 7.28
CA MET A 288 -6.72 -1.86 7.35
C MET A 288 -7.69 -0.99 6.55
N LEU A 289 -8.14 -1.47 5.38
CA LEU A 289 -9.20 -0.81 4.60
C LEU A 289 -10.49 -0.68 5.41
N ASN A 290 -10.96 -1.79 5.98
CA ASN A 290 -12.22 -1.80 6.71
C ASN A 290 -12.16 -1.05 8.05
N ALA A 291 -11.01 -1.05 8.71
CA ALA A 291 -10.81 -0.21 9.90
C ALA A 291 -10.96 1.29 9.59
N GLU A 292 -10.40 1.74 8.46
CA GLU A 292 -10.57 3.14 8.02
C GLU A 292 -12.05 3.47 7.75
N LEU A 293 -12.81 2.57 7.15
CA LEU A 293 -14.23 2.76 6.91
C LEU A 293 -15.02 2.81 8.23
N VAL A 294 -14.77 1.87 9.14
CA VAL A 294 -15.45 1.81 10.43
C VAL A 294 -15.17 3.04 11.28
N ALA A 295 -13.92 3.49 11.35
CA ALA A 295 -13.54 4.70 12.07
C ALA A 295 -14.22 5.98 11.52
N ASN A 296 -14.72 5.94 10.28
CA ASN A 296 -15.45 7.03 9.64
C ASN A 296 -16.96 6.76 9.50
N GLU A 297 -17.49 5.80 10.27
CA GLU A 297 -18.90 5.44 10.28
C GLU A 297 -19.45 5.04 8.88
N GLU A 298 -18.59 4.44 8.05
CA GLU A 298 -18.95 3.91 6.75
C GLU A 298 -19.08 2.38 6.76
N HIS A 299 -19.87 1.85 5.82
CA HIS A 299 -20.00 0.41 5.63
C HIS A 299 -18.67 -0.24 5.26
N LYS A 300 -18.40 -1.38 5.87
CA LYS A 300 -17.29 -2.26 5.48
C LYS A 300 -17.43 -2.73 4.03
N VAL A 301 -16.32 -3.13 3.47
CA VAL A 301 -16.24 -3.80 2.17
C VAL A 301 -15.98 -5.29 2.38
N ILE A 302 -16.82 -6.14 1.79
CA ILE A 302 -16.47 -7.54 1.54
C ILE A 302 -16.13 -7.73 0.05
N ILE A 303 -15.24 -8.64 -0.27
CA ILE A 303 -14.92 -9.01 -1.65
C ILE A 303 -15.31 -10.47 -1.84
N PRO A 304 -16.52 -10.75 -2.33
CA PRO A 304 -17.00 -12.10 -2.53
C PRO A 304 -16.10 -12.93 -3.48
N THR A 305 -16.09 -14.23 -3.30
CA THR A 305 -15.30 -15.18 -4.12
C THR A 305 -15.50 -14.94 -5.62
N VAL A 306 -16.73 -14.76 -6.05
CA VAL A 306 -17.09 -14.51 -7.44
C VAL A 306 -16.43 -13.25 -8.02
N HIS A 307 -16.04 -12.31 -7.17
CA HIS A 307 -15.42 -11.03 -7.59
C HIS A 307 -13.90 -10.96 -7.35
N ARG A 308 -13.32 -12.05 -6.81
CA ARG A 308 -11.88 -12.18 -6.51
C ARG A 308 -10.98 -11.77 -7.67
N GLU A 309 -11.25 -12.30 -8.88
CA GLU A 309 -10.41 -12.00 -10.05
C GLU A 309 -10.51 -10.53 -10.49
N SER A 310 -11.66 -9.89 -10.34
CA SER A 310 -11.83 -8.46 -10.62
C SER A 310 -10.98 -7.61 -9.67
N TYR A 311 -10.95 -7.96 -8.39
CA TYR A 311 -10.11 -7.32 -7.38
C TYR A 311 -8.61 -7.49 -7.66
N LEU A 312 -8.15 -8.72 -7.89
CA LEU A 312 -6.75 -9.01 -8.18
C LEU A 312 -6.28 -8.35 -9.49
N ASN A 313 -7.16 -8.31 -10.49
CA ASN A 313 -6.87 -7.60 -11.75
C ASN A 313 -6.77 -6.08 -11.53
N GLY A 314 -7.64 -5.51 -10.68
CA GLY A 314 -7.57 -4.12 -10.27
C GLY A 314 -6.23 -3.77 -9.61
N LEU A 315 -5.77 -4.60 -8.68
CA LEU A 315 -4.44 -4.47 -8.06
C LEU A 315 -3.33 -4.55 -9.11
N ARG A 316 -3.33 -5.58 -9.97
CA ARG A 316 -2.29 -5.73 -11.02
C ARG A 316 -2.23 -4.52 -11.96
N GLN A 317 -3.37 -3.96 -12.36
CA GLN A 317 -3.42 -2.77 -13.22
C GLN A 317 -2.89 -1.52 -12.49
N ALA A 318 -3.25 -1.34 -11.22
CA ALA A 318 -2.75 -0.26 -10.39
C ALA A 318 -1.23 -0.34 -10.21
N THR A 319 -0.71 -1.52 -9.83
CA THR A 319 0.72 -1.77 -9.61
C THR A 319 1.56 -1.60 -10.86
N ARG A 320 1.15 -2.25 -11.97
CA ARG A 320 1.98 -2.39 -13.17
C ARG A 320 1.85 -1.21 -14.13
N SER A 321 0.72 -0.53 -14.13
CA SER A 321 0.37 0.48 -15.14
C SER A 321 -0.08 1.81 -14.57
N GLY A 322 -0.16 1.96 -13.22
CA GLY A 322 -0.71 3.15 -12.59
C GLY A 322 -2.18 3.43 -12.96
N LYS A 323 -2.95 2.38 -13.34
CA LYS A 323 -4.35 2.50 -13.72
C LYS A 323 -5.25 2.12 -12.54
N PHE A 324 -5.74 3.13 -11.82
CA PHE A 324 -6.45 2.94 -10.56
C PHE A 324 -7.96 2.75 -10.69
N ARG A 325 -8.53 3.06 -11.85
CA ARG A 325 -9.99 3.04 -12.07
C ARG A 325 -10.64 1.70 -11.73
N THR A 326 -10.04 0.58 -12.17
CA THR A 326 -10.60 -0.76 -11.92
C THR A 326 -10.63 -1.07 -10.42
N LEU A 327 -9.51 -0.82 -9.71
CA LEU A 327 -9.42 -1.05 -8.28
C LEU A 327 -10.41 -0.19 -7.48
N THR A 328 -10.45 1.11 -7.76
CA THR A 328 -11.38 2.05 -7.12
C THR A 328 -12.83 1.65 -7.37
N LYS A 329 -13.16 1.25 -8.61
CA LYS A 329 -14.50 0.78 -8.95
C LYS A 329 -14.90 -0.49 -8.20
N VAL A 330 -13.97 -1.43 -8.03
CA VAL A 330 -14.21 -2.65 -7.24
C VAL A 330 -14.59 -2.27 -5.82
N PHE A 331 -13.79 -1.44 -5.13
CA PHE A 331 -14.08 -1.08 -3.74
C PHE A 331 -15.37 -0.28 -3.58
N ALA A 332 -15.62 0.68 -4.46
CA ALA A 332 -16.85 1.46 -4.41
C ALA A 332 -18.10 0.60 -4.67
N ASN A 333 -18.03 -0.32 -5.65
CA ASN A 333 -19.11 -1.28 -5.91
C ASN A 333 -19.32 -2.23 -4.74
N MET A 334 -18.24 -2.73 -4.14
CA MET A 334 -18.34 -3.68 -3.03
C MET A 334 -18.83 -3.02 -1.75
N GLN A 335 -18.47 -1.75 -1.50
CA GLN A 335 -19.07 -1.00 -0.39
C GLN A 335 -20.58 -0.82 -0.59
N ALA A 336 -20.99 -0.37 -1.76
CA ALA A 336 -22.40 -0.20 -2.08
C ALA A 336 -23.19 -1.53 -2.03
N TYR A 337 -22.60 -2.62 -2.50
CA TYR A 337 -23.15 -3.96 -2.39
C TYR A 337 -23.29 -4.40 -0.94
N THR A 338 -22.25 -4.26 -0.13
CA THR A 338 -22.29 -4.61 1.30
C THR A 338 -23.37 -3.80 2.03
N ALA A 339 -23.48 -2.52 1.73
CA ALA A 339 -24.48 -1.63 2.30
C ALA A 339 -25.93 -1.96 1.88
N SER A 340 -26.12 -2.66 0.77
CA SER A 340 -27.45 -3.05 0.26
C SER A 340 -28.02 -4.32 0.92
N ILE A 341 -27.24 -5.02 1.72
CA ILE A 341 -27.65 -6.27 2.38
C ILE A 341 -28.08 -5.95 3.82
N ASP A 342 -29.22 -6.47 4.24
CA ASP A 342 -29.60 -6.49 5.65
C ASP A 342 -28.85 -7.62 6.36
N TRP A 343 -27.90 -7.25 7.20
CA TRP A 343 -27.04 -8.18 7.94
C TRP A 343 -27.65 -8.66 9.26
N SER A 344 -28.86 -8.25 9.62
CA SER A 344 -29.46 -8.53 10.93
C SER A 344 -29.80 -9.99 11.17
N ASP A 345 -30.20 -10.75 10.14
CA ASP A 345 -30.52 -12.17 10.21
C ASP A 345 -29.53 -13.00 9.40
N TYR A 346 -28.90 -13.98 10.05
CA TYR A 346 -27.86 -14.79 9.41
C TYR A 346 -28.39 -15.69 8.29
N GLY A 347 -29.60 -16.26 8.48
CA GLY A 347 -30.22 -17.12 7.47
C GLY A 347 -30.58 -16.35 6.20
N GLU A 348 -31.19 -15.19 6.36
CA GLU A 348 -31.56 -14.30 5.23
C GLU A 348 -30.30 -13.77 4.50
N VAL A 349 -29.23 -13.46 5.24
CA VAL A 349 -27.93 -13.09 4.67
C VAL A 349 -27.38 -14.23 3.81
N ARG A 350 -27.34 -15.43 4.35
CA ARG A 350 -26.84 -16.63 3.64
C ARG A 350 -27.62 -16.86 2.35
N GLU A 351 -28.96 -16.92 2.41
CA GLU A 351 -29.81 -17.08 1.24
C GLU A 351 -29.60 -15.96 0.20
N THR A 352 -29.38 -14.74 0.66
CA THR A 352 -29.14 -13.59 -0.22
C THR A 352 -27.80 -13.73 -0.94
N LEU A 353 -26.73 -14.07 -0.25
CA LEU A 353 -25.40 -14.27 -0.83
C LEU A 353 -25.38 -15.47 -1.80
N GLU A 354 -26.05 -16.58 -1.46
CA GLU A 354 -26.23 -17.74 -2.34
C GLU A 354 -27.02 -17.37 -3.62
N ARG A 355 -28.13 -16.65 -3.48
CA ARG A 355 -28.93 -16.16 -4.64
C ARG A 355 -28.11 -15.24 -5.54
N HIS A 356 -27.21 -14.44 -4.97
CA HIS A 356 -26.30 -13.57 -5.72
C HIS A 356 -25.07 -14.32 -6.27
N MET A 357 -24.92 -15.62 -5.96
CA MET A 357 -23.75 -16.42 -6.35
C MET A 357 -22.43 -15.86 -5.77
N ALA A 358 -22.46 -15.25 -4.61
CA ALA A 358 -21.34 -14.54 -4.03
C ALA A 358 -20.16 -15.45 -3.64
N ASP A 359 -20.47 -16.67 -3.20
CA ASP A 359 -19.54 -17.73 -2.80
C ASP A 359 -18.98 -18.56 -3.97
N LYS A 360 -19.54 -18.41 -5.17
CA LYS A 360 -19.17 -19.23 -6.34
C LYS A 360 -17.93 -18.69 -7.04
N LEU A 361 -17.28 -19.56 -7.83
CA LEU A 361 -16.19 -19.14 -8.70
C LEU A 361 -16.69 -18.20 -9.81
N PRO A 362 -15.83 -17.33 -10.37
CA PRO A 362 -16.22 -16.34 -11.36
C PRO A 362 -16.93 -16.92 -12.60
N ASP A 363 -16.47 -18.05 -13.10
CA ASP A 363 -17.07 -18.75 -14.25
C ASP A 363 -18.50 -19.23 -13.99
N GLN A 364 -18.87 -19.48 -12.75
CA GLN A 364 -20.17 -19.95 -12.32
C GLN A 364 -21.15 -18.81 -12.01
N GLY A 365 -20.67 -17.71 -11.39
CA GLY A 365 -21.52 -16.70 -10.75
C GLY A 365 -21.42 -15.28 -11.26
N ILE A 366 -20.35 -14.92 -11.99
CA ILE A 366 -20.06 -13.51 -12.29
C ILE A 366 -21.17 -12.77 -13.04
N ALA A 367 -21.86 -13.45 -13.95
CA ALA A 367 -22.95 -12.82 -14.71
C ALA A 367 -24.16 -12.46 -13.81
N THR A 368 -24.47 -13.32 -12.83
CA THR A 368 -25.53 -13.08 -11.85
C THR A 368 -25.11 -11.98 -10.89
N PHE A 369 -23.93 -12.07 -10.34
CA PHE A 369 -23.38 -11.10 -9.40
C PHE A 369 -23.27 -9.70 -10.02
N ASN A 370 -22.82 -9.59 -11.27
CA ASN A 370 -22.71 -8.30 -11.97
C ASN A 370 -24.08 -7.61 -12.18
N ARG A 371 -25.19 -8.37 -12.27
CA ARG A 371 -26.53 -7.78 -12.31
C ARG A 371 -26.90 -7.12 -10.97
N GLU A 372 -26.46 -7.69 -9.87
CA GLU A 372 -26.66 -7.07 -8.55
C GLU A 372 -25.80 -5.81 -8.40
N ILE A 373 -24.53 -5.85 -8.77
CA ILE A 373 -23.66 -4.67 -8.74
C ILE A 373 -24.17 -3.54 -9.65
N ALA A 374 -24.72 -3.89 -10.82
CA ALA A 374 -25.22 -2.89 -11.76
C ALA A 374 -26.41 -2.06 -11.23
N LYS A 375 -27.03 -2.47 -10.14
CA LYS A 375 -28.04 -1.67 -9.44
C LYS A 375 -27.43 -0.43 -8.77
N HIS A 376 -26.14 -0.45 -8.49
CA HIS A 376 -25.39 0.65 -7.86
C HIS A 376 -24.68 1.46 -8.94
N LYS A 377 -25.18 2.68 -9.19
CA LYS A 377 -24.62 3.59 -10.20
C LYS A 377 -23.41 4.31 -9.62
N ILE A 378 -22.19 3.87 -9.95
CA ILE A 378 -20.94 4.50 -9.56
C ILE A 378 -20.31 5.16 -10.78
N SER A 379 -20.10 6.47 -10.70
CA SER A 379 -19.39 7.25 -11.71
C SER A 379 -17.99 7.57 -11.22
N LEU A 380 -16.97 7.23 -12.02
CA LEU A 380 -15.57 7.50 -11.72
C LEU A 380 -14.92 8.20 -12.90
N PRO A 381 -13.94 9.11 -12.65
CA PRO A 381 -13.18 9.78 -13.70
C PRO A 381 -12.47 8.75 -14.59
N ALA A 382 -12.15 9.15 -15.82
CA ALA A 382 -11.26 8.38 -16.67
C ALA A 382 -9.90 8.27 -15.99
N GLY A 383 -9.32 7.05 -15.99
CA GLY A 383 -8.04 6.74 -15.37
C GLY A 383 -6.84 7.29 -16.15
#